data_78897611a3e8252280338698929d7048
#
_entry.id   78897611a3e8252280338698929d7048
#
_cell.length_a   1.000
_cell.length_b   1.000
_cell.length_c   1.000
_cell.angle_alpha   90.00
_cell.angle_beta   90.00
_cell.angle_gamma   90.00
#
_symmetry.space_group_name_H-M   'P 1'
#
loop_
_entity.id
_entity.type
_entity.pdbx_description
1 polymer ?
#
loop_
_entity_poly.entity_id
_entity_poly.type
_entity_poly.pdbx_seq_one_letter_code
_entity_poly.pdbx_strand_id
1 'polypeptide(L)'
;MIYRTATFRDVESIHKIVNGYAEQGLMLARSRNSIYETLRDFVLAEDPGEVVGVGALHLVWAELAEIRAMAISPDYAGKGIGYKIVQQLMEDARKLGVKTLFTLTYQPGFFAKSGFYEVPKEQLSQKVWKIRRCVKLY
;
A
#
# COMPACT_ATOMS: atom_id res chain seq x y z
N MET A 1 13.91 9.04 -10.45
CA MET A 1 12.99 8.30 -9.54
C MET A 1 13.29 6.82 -9.60
N ILE A 2 13.53 6.21 -8.48
CA ILE A 2 13.85 4.78 -8.36
C ILE A 2 12.73 4.13 -7.56
N TYR A 3 12.24 2.98 -8.04
CA TYR A 3 11.26 2.15 -7.33
C TYR A 3 11.97 0.88 -6.89
N ARG A 4 12.00 0.62 -5.59
CA ARG A 4 12.77 -0.50 -5.03
C ARG A 4 12.13 -1.07 -3.76
N THR A 5 12.60 -2.24 -3.35
CA THR A 5 12.19 -2.82 -2.07
C THR A 5 12.88 -2.09 -0.91
N ALA A 6 12.25 -2.14 0.27
CA ALA A 6 12.76 -1.49 1.46
C ALA A 6 13.91 -2.26 2.08
N THR A 7 14.79 -1.53 2.77
CA THR A 7 15.85 -2.09 3.59
C THR A 7 15.75 -1.53 5.01
N PHE A 8 16.57 -2.04 5.93
CA PHE A 8 16.53 -1.57 7.32
C PHE A 8 16.69 -0.05 7.45
N ARG A 9 17.52 0.55 6.63
CA ARG A 9 17.77 2.01 6.69
C ARG A 9 16.54 2.85 6.32
N ASP A 10 15.53 2.23 5.71
CA ASP A 10 14.32 2.94 5.26
C ASP A 10 13.24 3.03 6.31
N VAL A 11 13.38 2.34 7.44
CA VAL A 11 12.32 2.23 8.45
C VAL A 11 11.85 3.60 8.96
N GLU A 12 12.77 4.50 9.23
CA GLU A 12 12.40 5.83 9.72
C GLU A 12 11.65 6.64 8.67
N SER A 13 12.02 6.55 7.40
CA SER A 13 11.31 7.23 6.32
C SER A 13 9.90 6.68 6.15
N ILE A 14 9.74 5.36 6.19
CA ILE A 14 8.43 4.70 6.13
C ILE A 14 7.56 5.17 7.29
N HIS A 15 8.11 5.12 8.50
CA HIS A 15 7.42 5.51 9.72
C HIS A 15 6.91 6.96 9.61
N LYS A 16 7.76 7.87 9.17
CA LYS A 16 7.41 9.28 9.04
C LYS A 16 6.29 9.50 8.04
N ILE A 17 6.40 8.91 6.85
CA ILE A 17 5.40 9.12 5.77
C ILE A 17 4.05 8.53 6.17
N VAL A 18 4.02 7.29 6.64
CA VAL A 18 2.78 6.60 7.01
C VAL A 18 2.09 7.30 8.17
N ASN A 19 2.84 7.61 9.24
CA ASN A 19 2.22 8.20 10.43
C ASN A 19 1.84 9.67 10.23
N GLY A 20 2.43 10.36 9.27
CA GLY A 20 1.97 11.69 8.86
C GLY A 20 0.52 11.65 8.37
N TYR A 21 0.14 10.63 7.61
CA TYR A 21 -1.25 10.44 7.19
C TYR A 21 -2.12 9.92 8.32
N ALA A 22 -1.57 9.06 9.18
CA ALA A 22 -2.32 8.54 10.34
C ALA A 22 -2.75 9.66 11.30
N GLU A 23 -1.92 10.67 11.49
CA GLU A 23 -2.25 11.84 12.31
C GLU A 23 -3.43 12.62 11.75
N GLN A 24 -3.67 12.54 10.46
CA GLN A 24 -4.82 13.16 9.80
C GLN A 24 -6.05 12.24 9.76
N GLY A 25 -5.98 11.05 10.35
CA GLY A 25 -7.07 10.08 10.33
C GLY A 25 -7.27 9.38 8.99
N LEU A 26 -6.30 9.47 8.08
CA LEU A 26 -6.43 8.94 6.71
C LEU A 26 -5.90 7.52 6.56
N MET A 27 -5.21 7.00 7.55
CA MET A 27 -4.77 5.61 7.60
C MET A 27 -4.40 5.21 9.03
N LEU A 28 -4.19 3.92 9.25
CA LEU A 28 -3.77 3.42 10.55
C LEU A 28 -2.30 3.73 10.81
N ALA A 29 -2.02 4.16 12.04
CA ALA A 29 -0.64 4.35 12.48
C ALA A 29 0.10 3.02 12.52
N ARG A 30 1.41 3.05 12.27
CA ARG A 30 2.26 1.86 12.36
C ARG A 30 3.44 2.13 13.27
N SER A 31 3.69 1.21 14.19
CA SER A 31 4.87 1.27 15.05
C SER A 31 6.12 0.88 14.24
N ARG A 32 7.28 1.27 14.74
CA ARG A 32 8.54 0.82 14.15
C ARG A 32 8.66 -0.69 14.16
N ASN A 33 8.23 -1.32 15.25
CA ASN A 33 8.25 -2.78 15.34
C ASN A 33 7.43 -3.44 14.24
N SER A 34 6.23 -2.93 13.99
CA SER A 34 5.38 -3.43 12.92
C SER A 34 6.05 -3.27 11.54
N ILE A 35 6.71 -2.15 11.32
CA ILE A 35 7.43 -1.92 10.06
C ILE A 35 8.60 -2.90 9.92
N TYR A 36 9.37 -3.13 10.99
CA TYR A 36 10.45 -4.12 10.94
C TYR A 36 9.94 -5.52 10.63
N GLU A 37 8.84 -5.93 11.24
CA GLU A 37 8.28 -7.27 11.03
C GLU A 37 7.75 -7.47 9.61
N THR A 38 7.33 -6.40 8.95
CA THR A 38 6.75 -6.46 7.60
C THR A 38 7.61 -5.76 6.55
N LEU A 39 8.89 -5.56 6.84
CA LEU A 39 9.77 -4.76 5.99
C LEU A 39 9.84 -5.25 4.56
N ARG A 40 9.81 -6.56 4.35
CA ARG A 40 9.86 -7.16 3.01
C ARG A 40 8.61 -6.90 2.17
N ASP A 41 7.52 -6.49 2.80
CA ASP A 41 6.30 -6.17 2.09
C ASP A 41 6.38 -4.84 1.33
N PHE A 42 7.32 -3.96 1.71
CA PHE A 42 7.33 -2.58 1.24
C PHE A 42 8.08 -2.38 -0.08
N VAL A 43 7.46 -1.60 -0.96
CA VAL A 43 8.07 -1.00 -2.13
C VAL A 43 8.12 0.50 -1.92
N LEU A 44 9.24 1.11 -2.28
CA LEU A 44 9.48 2.53 -2.08
C LEU A 44 9.72 3.23 -3.40
N ALA A 45 9.34 4.50 -3.44
CA ALA A 45 9.78 5.43 -4.48
C ALA A 45 10.84 6.35 -3.86
N GLU A 46 11.99 6.41 -4.50
CA GLU A 46 13.11 7.22 -4.04
C GLU A 46 13.46 8.25 -5.11
N ASP A 47 13.37 9.51 -4.75
CA ASP A 47 13.99 10.61 -5.49
C ASP A 47 15.41 10.72 -4.94
N PRO A 48 16.42 11.14 -5.73
CA PRO A 48 17.80 11.06 -5.24
C PRO A 48 17.97 11.53 -3.79
N GLY A 49 18.34 10.58 -2.92
CA GLY A 49 18.60 10.85 -1.51
C GLY A 49 17.38 10.91 -0.60
N GLU A 50 16.15 10.69 -1.12
CA GLU A 50 14.94 10.84 -0.30
C GLU A 50 13.87 9.82 -0.68
N VAL A 51 13.31 9.13 0.31
CA VAL A 51 12.14 8.27 0.12
C VAL A 51 10.90 9.17 0.09
N VAL A 52 10.15 9.12 -1.00
CA VAL A 52 9.01 10.02 -1.21
C VAL A 52 7.68 9.30 -1.35
N GLY A 53 7.69 7.99 -1.42
CA GLY A 53 6.47 7.19 -1.48
C GLY A 53 6.70 5.78 -0.98
N VAL A 54 5.65 5.18 -0.43
CA VAL A 54 5.69 3.82 0.10
C VAL A 54 4.40 3.10 -0.22
N GLY A 55 4.46 1.77 -0.28
CA GLY A 55 3.31 0.90 -0.36
C GLY A 55 3.73 -0.50 0.02
N ALA A 56 2.81 -1.30 0.52
CA ALA A 56 3.11 -2.65 0.98
C ALA A 56 2.14 -3.66 0.39
N LEU A 57 2.68 -4.84 0.04
CA LEU A 57 1.90 -6.00 -0.33
C LEU A 57 1.97 -6.99 0.83
N HIS A 58 0.84 -7.21 1.48
CA HIS A 58 0.76 -8.10 2.64
C HIS A 58 -0.01 -9.37 2.31
N LEU A 59 0.64 -10.51 2.46
CA LEU A 59 -0.01 -11.80 2.24
C LEU A 59 -0.90 -12.10 3.43
N VAL A 60 -2.19 -12.32 3.19
CA VAL A 60 -3.20 -12.48 4.24
C VAL A 60 -3.56 -13.95 4.44
N TRP A 61 -3.75 -14.67 3.36
CA TRP A 61 -4.13 -16.07 3.35
C TRP A 61 -3.75 -16.68 2.01
N ALA A 62 -4.06 -17.94 1.81
CA ALA A 62 -3.78 -18.60 0.54
C ALA A 62 -4.38 -17.79 -0.62
N GLU A 63 -3.55 -17.40 -1.57
CA GLU A 63 -3.93 -16.67 -2.79
C GLU A 63 -4.63 -15.31 -2.54
N LEU A 64 -4.58 -14.80 -1.30
CA LEU A 64 -5.21 -13.54 -0.90
C LEU A 64 -4.15 -12.59 -0.33
N ALA A 65 -4.09 -11.38 -0.87
CA ALA A 65 -3.17 -10.36 -0.39
C ALA A 65 -3.83 -8.99 -0.34
N GLU A 66 -3.23 -8.11 0.44
CA GLU A 66 -3.72 -6.76 0.66
C GLU A 66 -2.64 -5.74 0.33
N ILE A 67 -3.03 -4.65 -0.37
CA ILE A 67 -2.18 -3.47 -0.46
C ILE A 67 -2.45 -2.62 0.78
N ARG A 68 -1.37 -2.33 1.51
CA ARG A 68 -1.39 -1.56 2.76
C ARG A 68 -0.45 -0.38 2.69
N ALA A 69 -0.68 0.58 3.58
CA ALA A 69 0.27 1.67 3.86
C ALA A 69 0.68 2.46 2.62
N MET A 70 -0.23 2.61 1.65
CA MET A 70 0.03 3.47 0.49
C MET A 70 0.06 4.92 0.92
N ALA A 71 1.21 5.55 0.81
CA ALA A 71 1.38 6.94 1.21
C ALA A 71 2.46 7.61 0.37
N ILE A 72 2.17 8.80 -0.11
CA ILE A 72 3.10 9.61 -0.90
C ILE A 72 3.36 10.89 -0.13
N SER A 73 4.64 11.29 -0.05
CA SER A 73 5.00 12.56 0.56
C SER A 73 4.19 13.70 -0.07
N PRO A 74 3.59 14.61 0.73
CA PRO A 74 2.68 15.62 0.18
C PRO A 74 3.26 16.45 -0.96
N ASP A 75 4.54 16.76 -0.92
CA ASP A 75 5.20 17.55 -1.97
C ASP A 75 5.29 16.80 -3.31
N TYR A 76 5.07 15.49 -3.29
CA TYR A 76 5.16 14.64 -4.47
C TYR A 76 3.80 14.11 -4.93
N ALA A 77 2.72 14.59 -4.33
CA ALA A 77 1.38 14.17 -4.70
C ALA A 77 1.03 14.60 -6.13
N GLY A 78 0.21 13.79 -6.80
CA GLY A 78 -0.27 14.10 -8.14
C GLY A 78 0.74 13.89 -9.27
N LYS A 79 1.85 13.22 -9.01
CA LYS A 79 2.92 12.99 -10.00
C LYS A 79 2.97 11.55 -10.53
N GLY A 80 1.97 10.73 -10.21
CA GLY A 80 1.90 9.35 -10.69
C GLY A 80 2.76 8.36 -9.91
N ILE A 81 3.37 8.78 -8.81
CA ILE A 81 4.24 7.91 -8.00
C ILE A 81 3.44 6.77 -7.38
N GLY A 82 2.29 7.09 -6.79
CA GLY A 82 1.42 6.09 -6.18
C GLY A 82 0.94 5.05 -7.19
N TYR A 83 0.59 5.50 -8.40
CA TYR A 83 0.19 4.60 -9.47
C TYR A 83 1.30 3.59 -9.79
N LYS A 84 2.54 4.05 -9.91
CA LYS A 84 3.68 3.16 -10.21
C LYS A 84 3.97 2.19 -9.08
N ILE A 85 3.82 2.62 -7.83
CA ILE A 85 3.97 1.72 -6.69
C ILE A 85 2.90 0.62 -6.75
N VAL A 86 1.64 0.99 -7.01
CA VAL A 86 0.55 0.00 -7.13
C VAL A 86 0.84 -0.98 -8.26
N GLN A 87 1.32 -0.50 -9.41
CA GLN A 87 1.68 -1.38 -10.53
C GLN A 87 2.75 -2.39 -10.13
N GLN A 88 3.75 -1.96 -9.37
CA GLN A 88 4.80 -2.86 -8.90
C GLN A 88 4.25 -3.91 -7.92
N LEU A 89 3.41 -3.48 -6.99
CA LEU A 89 2.79 -4.39 -6.04
C LEU A 89 1.87 -5.41 -6.72
N MET A 90 1.14 -4.98 -7.75
CA MET A 90 0.29 -5.87 -8.54
C MET A 90 1.12 -6.91 -9.29
N GLU A 91 2.25 -6.50 -9.86
CA GLU A 91 3.15 -7.43 -10.54
C GLU A 91 3.75 -8.44 -9.56
N ASP A 92 4.16 -7.98 -8.39
CA ASP A 92 4.67 -8.86 -7.34
C ASP A 92 3.60 -9.87 -6.90
N ALA A 93 2.36 -9.41 -6.73
CA ALA A 93 1.23 -10.26 -6.38
C ALA A 93 1.00 -11.33 -7.45
N ARG A 94 1.03 -10.93 -8.73
CA ARG A 94 0.86 -11.87 -9.84
C ARG A 94 1.93 -12.95 -9.82
N LYS A 95 3.18 -12.58 -9.60
CA LYS A 95 4.31 -13.52 -9.54
C LYS A 95 4.20 -14.50 -8.38
N LEU A 96 3.61 -14.07 -7.26
CA LEU A 96 3.40 -14.93 -6.09
C LEU A 96 2.19 -15.86 -6.24
N GLY A 97 1.39 -15.70 -7.29
CA GLY A 97 0.19 -16.52 -7.48
C GLY A 97 -1.02 -16.02 -6.71
N VAL A 98 -1.05 -14.74 -6.34
CA VAL A 98 -2.21 -14.13 -5.70
C VAL A 98 -3.39 -14.16 -6.68
N LYS A 99 -4.54 -14.63 -6.23
CA LYS A 99 -5.79 -14.65 -7.02
C LYS A 99 -6.68 -13.48 -6.72
N THR A 100 -6.69 -13.03 -5.47
CA THR A 100 -7.48 -11.87 -5.03
C THR A 100 -6.56 -10.90 -4.33
N LEU A 101 -6.52 -9.68 -4.84
CA LEU A 101 -5.79 -8.58 -4.24
C LEU A 101 -6.81 -7.53 -3.82
N PHE A 102 -6.78 -7.10 -2.56
CA PHE A 102 -7.71 -6.09 -2.08
C PHE A 102 -6.99 -4.96 -1.37
N THR A 103 -7.68 -3.88 -1.16
CA THR A 103 -7.21 -2.75 -0.37
C THR A 103 -8.38 -2.10 0.34
N LEU A 104 -8.09 -1.55 1.50
CA LEU A 104 -9.04 -0.82 2.31
C LEU A 104 -8.65 0.65 2.20
N THR A 105 -9.51 1.46 1.60
CA THR A 105 -9.09 2.80 1.19
C THR A 105 -10.22 3.83 1.30
N TYR A 106 -9.83 5.08 1.55
CA TYR A 106 -10.71 6.24 1.40
C TYR A 106 -10.62 6.82 -0.02
N GLN A 107 -9.78 6.23 -0.90
CA GLN A 107 -9.51 6.73 -2.24
C GLN A 107 -9.82 5.68 -3.31
N PRO A 108 -11.10 5.23 -3.43
CA PRO A 108 -11.44 4.19 -4.40
C PRO A 108 -11.16 4.61 -5.85
N GLY A 109 -11.30 5.90 -6.16
CA GLY A 109 -11.01 6.42 -7.49
C GLY A 109 -9.55 6.25 -7.90
N PHE A 110 -8.63 6.39 -6.95
CA PHE A 110 -7.21 6.16 -7.20
C PHE A 110 -6.96 4.71 -7.62
N PHE A 111 -7.52 3.76 -6.89
CA PHE A 111 -7.33 2.34 -7.18
C PHE A 111 -8.11 1.88 -8.42
N ALA A 112 -9.22 2.54 -8.75
CA ALA A 112 -10.00 2.22 -9.94
C ALA A 112 -9.14 2.35 -11.22
N LYS A 113 -8.20 3.26 -11.24
CA LYS A 113 -7.29 3.44 -12.38
C LYS A 113 -6.40 2.21 -12.63
N SER A 114 -6.22 1.38 -11.63
CA SER A 114 -5.44 0.14 -11.73
C SER A 114 -6.33 -1.10 -11.87
N GLY A 115 -7.63 -0.91 -12.11
CA GLY A 115 -8.56 -1.99 -12.35
C GLY A 115 -9.23 -2.55 -11.09
N PHE A 116 -9.07 -1.89 -9.95
CA PHE A 116 -9.79 -2.26 -8.74
C PHE A 116 -11.24 -1.79 -8.83
N TYR A 117 -12.13 -2.52 -8.19
CA TYR A 117 -13.53 -2.13 -8.07
C TYR A 117 -14.03 -2.35 -6.64
N GLU A 118 -15.01 -1.57 -6.23
CA GLU A 118 -15.55 -1.68 -4.88
C GLU A 118 -16.39 -2.95 -4.74
N VAL A 119 -16.30 -3.58 -3.56
CA VAL A 119 -17.08 -4.76 -3.22
C VAL A 119 -17.77 -4.55 -1.87
N PRO A 120 -18.92 -5.24 -1.64
CA PRO A 120 -19.56 -5.23 -0.33
C PRO A 120 -18.64 -5.84 0.74
N LYS A 121 -18.81 -5.39 1.98
CA LYS A 121 -18.03 -5.91 3.11
C LYS A 121 -18.18 -7.42 3.30
N GLU A 122 -19.25 -8.01 2.84
CA GLU A 122 -19.52 -9.43 2.97
C GLU A 122 -18.58 -10.31 2.15
N GLN A 123 -17.92 -9.75 1.14
CA GLN A 123 -16.96 -10.46 0.33
C GLN A 123 -15.56 -10.51 0.94
N LEU A 124 -15.32 -9.71 1.97
CA LEU A 124 -14.04 -9.62 2.67
C LEU A 124 -14.26 -9.70 4.18
N SER A 125 -13.17 -9.83 4.94
CA SER A 125 -13.23 -9.92 6.40
C SER A 125 -13.97 -8.74 7.03
N GLN A 126 -14.72 -9.01 8.08
CA GLN A 126 -15.60 -8.06 8.77
C GLN A 126 -14.91 -6.90 9.48
N LYS A 127 -13.60 -6.83 9.47
CA LYS A 127 -12.86 -5.89 10.32
C LYS A 127 -12.97 -4.43 9.91
N VAL A 128 -13.57 -4.10 8.76
CA VAL A 128 -13.42 -2.76 8.21
C VAL A 128 -14.71 -2.28 7.57
N TRP A 129 -15.60 -1.78 8.39
CA TRP A 129 -16.93 -1.39 7.94
C TRP A 129 -17.04 0.07 7.49
N LYS A 130 -16.05 0.90 7.83
CA LYS A 130 -16.04 2.34 7.52
C LYS A 130 -15.20 2.70 6.30
N ILE A 131 -14.34 1.78 5.85
CA ILE A 131 -13.40 2.02 4.76
C ILE A 131 -13.89 1.35 3.49
N ARG A 132 -13.63 1.96 2.34
CA ARG A 132 -13.97 1.39 1.03
C ARG A 132 -13.11 0.16 0.77
N ARG A 133 -13.75 -0.87 0.23
CA ARG A 133 -13.10 -2.15 -0.09
C ARG A 133 -13.02 -2.28 -1.59
N CYS A 134 -11.81 -2.28 -2.11
CA CYS A 134 -11.55 -2.40 -3.53
C CYS A 134 -10.81 -3.69 -3.81
N VAL A 135 -11.19 -4.38 -4.89
CA VAL A 135 -10.67 -5.70 -5.23
C VAL A 135 -10.18 -5.73 -6.66
N LYS A 136 -9.11 -6.46 -6.89
CA LYS A 136 -8.60 -6.85 -8.18
C LYS A 136 -8.50 -8.36 -8.24
N LEU A 137 -9.18 -9.00 -9.17
CA LEU A 137 -9.10 -10.44 -9.41
C LEU A 137 -8.13 -10.73 -10.54
N TYR A 138 -7.33 -11.76 -10.36
CA TYR A 138 -6.38 -12.24 -11.37
C TYR A 138 -6.86 -13.51 -12.04
#